data_a6c3ae2dff2c128e17d193939339b4fc
#
_entry.id   a6c3ae2dff2c128e17d193939339b4fc
#
_cell.length_a   1.000
_cell.length_b   1.000
_cell.length_c   1.000
_cell.angle_alpha   90.00
_cell.angle_beta   90.00
_cell.angle_gamma   90.00
#
_symmetry.space_group_name_H-M   'P 1'
#
loop_
_entity.id
_entity.type
_entity.pdbx_description
1 polymer ?
#
loop_
_entity_poly.entity_id
_entity_poly.type
_entity_poly.pdbx_seq_one_letter_code
_entity_poly.pdbx_strand_id
1 'polypeptide(L)'
;MKRRTFLKGSAIAGATTLVAAPAIAQGAPEIKWRLTSSFPKSLDTIFGTAQTFAKYVADATDNKFQIQTFAAGEIVPGLQALDAVSTATVEMAQTPLYFYIGKEPALAYATGAPFGMNHRHQHSSWTFGGGAELCNEALKPF
;
A
#
# COMPACT_ATOMS: atom_id res chain seq x y z
N MET A 1 -52.12 47.11 10.04
CA MET A 1 -50.87 46.55 9.38
C MET A 1 -50.88 47.02 7.96
N LYS A 2 -49.83 47.75 7.51
CA LYS A 2 -49.81 48.35 6.17
C LYS A 2 -49.22 47.34 5.18
N ARG A 3 -50.00 46.95 4.18
CA ARG A 3 -49.61 45.94 3.12
C ARG A 3 -48.25 46.22 2.46
N ARG A 4 -47.81 47.48 2.44
CA ARG A 4 -46.51 47.92 1.89
C ARG A 4 -45.29 47.42 2.69
N THR A 5 -45.43 47.15 4.00
CA THR A 5 -44.32 46.70 4.84
C THR A 5 -44.04 45.22 4.62
N PHE A 6 -45.06 44.44 4.29
CA PHE A 6 -44.91 43.02 3.99
C PHE A 6 -44.15 42.78 2.70
N LEU A 7 -44.44 43.57 1.65
CA LEU A 7 -43.75 43.44 0.34
C LEU A 7 -42.29 43.89 0.37
N LYS A 8 -41.90 44.79 1.30
CA LYS A 8 -40.49 45.17 1.47
C LYS A 8 -39.67 44.11 2.21
N GLY A 9 -40.29 43.32 3.08
CA GLY A 9 -39.64 42.21 3.77
C GLY A 9 -39.38 40.99 2.86
N SER A 10 -40.28 40.77 1.88
CA SER A 10 -40.16 39.65 0.96
C SER A 10 -39.08 39.84 -0.10
N ALA A 11 -38.71 41.10 -0.41
CA ALA A 11 -37.68 41.39 -1.40
C ALA A 11 -36.22 41.15 -0.90
N ILE A 12 -36.02 41.10 0.43
CA ILE A 12 -34.71 40.87 1.04
C ILE A 12 -34.46 39.37 1.27
N ALA A 13 -35.55 38.58 1.40
CA ALA A 13 -35.42 37.12 1.58
C ALA A 13 -35.09 36.34 0.29
N GLY A 14 -35.20 36.97 -0.88
CA GLY A 14 -34.94 36.35 -2.18
C GLY A 14 -33.52 36.51 -2.72
N ALA A 15 -32.64 37.27 -2.02
CA ALA A 15 -31.28 37.57 -2.53
C ALA A 15 -30.17 36.73 -1.92
N THR A 16 -30.47 35.74 -1.07
CA THR A 16 -29.52 34.68 -0.74
C THR A 16 -29.67 33.54 -1.74
N THR A 17 -29.44 33.81 -3.02
CA THR A 17 -29.00 32.78 -3.93
C THR A 17 -27.66 32.31 -3.36
N LEU A 18 -27.72 31.19 -2.65
CA LEU A 18 -26.56 30.38 -2.39
C LEU A 18 -25.82 30.22 -3.72
N VAL A 19 -24.76 30.97 -3.92
CA VAL A 19 -23.73 30.61 -4.89
C VAL A 19 -23.20 29.29 -4.35
N ALA A 20 -23.86 28.19 -4.77
CA ALA A 20 -23.29 26.86 -4.66
C ALA A 20 -21.98 26.95 -5.48
N ALA A 21 -20.89 27.28 -4.79
CA ALA A 21 -19.58 27.10 -5.38
C ALA A 21 -19.59 25.65 -5.88
N PRO A 22 -19.27 25.40 -7.16
CA PRO A 22 -19.17 24.04 -7.62
C PRO A 22 -18.18 23.39 -6.65
N ALA A 23 -18.63 22.40 -5.90
CA ALA A 23 -17.74 21.52 -5.18
C ALA A 23 -16.93 20.83 -6.29
N ILE A 24 -15.79 21.42 -6.64
CA ILE A 24 -14.80 20.77 -7.45
C ILE A 24 -14.41 19.59 -6.57
N ALA A 25 -14.98 18.44 -6.85
CA ALA A 25 -14.50 17.18 -6.33
C ALA A 25 -13.05 17.12 -6.78
N GLN A 26 -12.13 17.58 -5.92
CA GLN A 26 -10.71 17.36 -6.13
C GLN A 26 -10.58 15.86 -6.22
N GLY A 27 -10.36 15.37 -7.43
CA GLY A 27 -10.13 13.95 -7.67
C GLY A 27 -9.04 13.51 -6.68
N ALA A 28 -9.26 12.40 -5.99
CA ALA A 28 -8.27 11.88 -5.05
C ALA A 28 -6.90 11.87 -5.76
N PRO A 29 -5.82 12.33 -5.10
CA PRO A 29 -4.51 12.44 -5.72
C PRO A 29 -4.08 11.08 -6.28
N GLU A 30 -3.52 11.07 -7.48
CA GLU A 30 -2.94 9.86 -8.05
C GLU A 30 -1.69 9.48 -7.25
N ILE A 31 -1.65 8.23 -6.78
CA ILE A 31 -0.52 7.66 -6.07
C ILE A 31 0.25 6.76 -7.03
N LYS A 32 1.57 6.93 -7.09
CA LYS A 32 2.45 6.08 -7.90
C LYS A 32 3.58 5.57 -7.02
N TRP A 33 3.61 4.25 -6.80
CA TRP A 33 4.65 3.59 -6.04
C TRP A 33 5.50 2.69 -6.93
N ARG A 34 6.75 2.50 -6.52
CA ARG A 34 7.68 1.54 -7.11
C ARG A 34 7.83 0.36 -6.18
N LEU A 35 7.65 -0.83 -6.71
CA LEU A 35 7.86 -2.08 -5.99
C LEU A 35 9.11 -2.76 -6.57
N THR A 36 10.15 -2.91 -5.77
CA THR A 36 11.31 -3.75 -6.13
C THR A 36 11.10 -5.18 -5.66
N SER A 37 11.39 -6.15 -6.52
CA SER A 37 11.34 -7.57 -6.17
C SER A 37 12.74 -8.13 -5.98
N SER A 38 12.89 -9.03 -5.00
CA SER A 38 14.09 -9.83 -4.86
C SER A 38 14.21 -10.94 -5.89
N PHE A 39 13.19 -11.11 -6.74
CA PHE A 39 13.12 -12.21 -7.70
C PHE A 39 13.24 -11.72 -9.14
N PRO A 40 13.89 -12.51 -10.02
CA PRO A 40 13.97 -12.19 -11.44
C PRO A 40 12.65 -12.49 -12.16
N LYS A 41 12.45 -11.87 -13.33
CA LYS A 41 11.27 -12.08 -14.18
C LYS A 41 11.08 -13.54 -14.63
N SER A 42 12.16 -14.33 -14.68
CA SER A 42 12.09 -15.76 -15.03
C SER A 42 11.35 -16.63 -14.01
N LEU A 43 11.18 -16.14 -12.78
CA LEU A 43 10.33 -16.78 -11.77
C LEU A 43 8.91 -16.19 -11.83
N ASP A 44 8.22 -16.53 -12.90
CA ASP A 44 6.91 -15.97 -13.26
C ASP A 44 5.85 -16.14 -12.16
N THR A 45 5.84 -17.27 -11.46
CA THR A 45 4.91 -17.51 -10.33
C THR A 45 5.15 -16.54 -9.17
N ILE A 46 6.41 -16.31 -8.79
CA ILE A 46 6.74 -15.47 -7.63
C ILE A 46 6.72 -13.98 -8.04
N PHE A 47 7.44 -13.61 -9.10
CA PHE A 47 7.44 -12.24 -9.59
C PHE A 47 6.05 -11.82 -10.11
N GLY A 48 5.34 -12.73 -10.78
CA GLY A 48 3.96 -12.50 -11.26
C GLY A 48 2.96 -12.22 -10.14
N THR A 49 3.23 -12.68 -8.92
CA THR A 49 2.42 -12.32 -7.75
C THR A 49 2.46 -10.80 -7.49
N ALA A 50 3.65 -10.17 -7.60
CA ALA A 50 3.77 -8.72 -7.46
C ALA A 50 3.00 -7.97 -8.56
N GLN A 51 3.07 -8.46 -9.80
CA GLN A 51 2.32 -7.87 -10.92
C GLN A 51 0.80 -8.01 -10.74
N THR A 52 0.35 -9.19 -10.29
CA THR A 52 -1.06 -9.45 -10.00
C THR A 52 -1.57 -8.55 -8.87
N PHE A 53 -0.78 -8.40 -7.80
CA PHE A 53 -1.08 -7.49 -6.71
C PHE A 53 -1.20 -6.04 -7.20
N ALA A 54 -0.21 -5.57 -7.97
CA ALA A 54 -0.23 -4.22 -8.54
C ALA A 54 -1.48 -3.97 -9.41
N LYS A 55 -1.85 -4.99 -10.22
CA LYS A 55 -3.08 -4.92 -11.04
C LYS A 55 -4.33 -4.82 -10.16
N TYR A 56 -4.46 -5.63 -9.11
CA TYR A 56 -5.64 -5.58 -8.23
C TYR A 56 -5.75 -4.25 -7.50
N VAL A 57 -4.64 -3.65 -7.08
CA VAL A 57 -4.63 -2.32 -6.47
C VAL A 57 -5.12 -1.26 -7.47
N ALA A 58 -4.62 -1.30 -8.69
CA ALA A 58 -5.06 -0.38 -9.75
C ALA A 58 -6.56 -0.55 -10.06
N ASP A 59 -7.02 -1.78 -10.24
CA ASP A 59 -8.44 -2.10 -10.51
C ASP A 59 -9.35 -1.65 -9.34
N ALA A 60 -8.94 -1.86 -8.10
CA ALA A 60 -9.71 -1.50 -6.91
C ALA A 60 -9.78 0.01 -6.64
N THR A 61 -8.87 0.78 -7.25
CA THR A 61 -8.74 2.24 -7.02
C THR A 61 -9.06 3.06 -8.26
N ASP A 62 -9.67 2.48 -9.28
CA ASP A 62 -9.92 3.13 -10.58
C ASP A 62 -8.63 3.77 -11.14
N ASN A 63 -7.50 3.08 -11.06
CA ASN A 63 -6.16 3.52 -11.44
C ASN A 63 -5.63 4.75 -10.69
N LYS A 64 -6.24 5.13 -9.57
CA LYS A 64 -5.74 6.24 -8.73
C LYS A 64 -4.51 5.85 -7.90
N PHE A 65 -4.33 4.57 -7.63
CA PHE A 65 -3.12 4.03 -7.03
C PHE A 65 -2.47 3.02 -7.97
N GLN A 66 -1.32 3.38 -8.51
CA GLN A 66 -0.57 2.56 -9.45
C GLN A 66 0.74 2.10 -8.82
N ILE A 67 1.06 0.82 -8.93
CA ILE A 67 2.31 0.23 -8.45
C ILE A 67 3.09 -0.27 -9.66
N GLN A 68 4.26 0.32 -9.90
CA GLN A 68 5.18 -0.15 -10.91
C GLN A 68 6.11 -1.20 -10.32
N THR A 69 6.11 -2.42 -10.89
CA THR A 69 6.92 -3.54 -10.42
C THR A 69 8.24 -3.63 -11.16
N PHE A 70 9.32 -3.84 -10.40
CA PHE A 70 10.69 -3.99 -10.91
C PHE A 70 11.27 -5.31 -10.42
N ALA A 71 11.90 -6.06 -11.31
CA ALA A 71 12.57 -7.31 -10.97
C ALA A 71 13.92 -7.07 -10.28
N ALA A 72 14.46 -8.12 -9.68
CA ALA A 72 15.79 -8.09 -9.06
C ALA A 72 16.84 -7.58 -10.05
N GLY A 73 17.61 -6.57 -9.61
CA GLY A 73 18.67 -5.95 -10.42
C GLY A 73 18.21 -4.79 -11.30
N GLU A 74 16.92 -4.49 -11.41
CA GLU A 74 16.44 -3.33 -12.19
C GLU A 74 16.61 -2.00 -11.43
N ILE A 75 16.39 -2.00 -10.11
CA ILE A 75 16.65 -0.84 -9.24
C ILE A 75 17.81 -1.15 -8.31
N VAL A 76 17.69 -2.25 -7.56
CA VAL A 76 18.71 -2.74 -6.61
C VAL A 76 18.87 -4.25 -6.75
N PRO A 77 20.04 -4.81 -6.37
CA PRO A 77 20.20 -6.26 -6.23
C PRO A 77 19.15 -6.86 -5.28
N GLY A 78 18.69 -8.08 -5.54
CA GLY A 78 17.57 -8.69 -4.82
C GLY A 78 17.75 -8.75 -3.29
N LEU A 79 18.98 -8.95 -2.79
CA LEU A 79 19.28 -8.98 -1.35
C LEU A 79 19.31 -7.57 -0.72
N GLN A 80 19.24 -6.50 -1.49
CA GLN A 80 19.21 -5.12 -1.01
C GLN A 80 17.80 -4.51 -1.01
N ALA A 81 16.78 -5.30 -1.29
CA ALA A 81 15.40 -4.82 -1.36
C ALA A 81 14.92 -4.20 -0.04
N LEU A 82 15.28 -4.79 1.12
CA LEU A 82 14.96 -4.22 2.43
C LEU A 82 15.65 -2.86 2.63
N ASP A 83 16.93 -2.75 2.29
CA ASP A 83 17.68 -1.50 2.43
C ASP A 83 17.10 -0.39 1.54
N ALA A 84 16.64 -0.75 0.34
CA ALA A 84 16.02 0.20 -0.58
C ALA A 84 14.71 0.78 -0.04
N VAL A 85 13.91 0.00 0.69
CA VAL A 85 12.71 0.50 1.37
C VAL A 85 13.08 1.31 2.60
N SER A 86 14.01 0.82 3.42
CA SER A 86 14.45 1.51 4.65
C SER A 86 15.03 2.89 4.38
N THR A 87 15.69 3.07 3.22
CA THR A 87 16.25 4.36 2.78
C THR A 87 15.28 5.17 1.92
N ALA A 88 14.02 4.73 1.78
CA ALA A 88 13.01 5.35 0.92
C ALA A 88 13.45 5.50 -0.56
N THR A 89 14.35 4.64 -1.03
CA THR A 89 14.71 4.56 -2.46
C THR A 89 13.55 4.06 -3.30
N VAL A 90 12.75 3.14 -2.74
CA VAL A 90 11.48 2.66 -3.28
C VAL A 90 10.43 2.62 -2.16
N GLU A 91 9.17 2.65 -2.55
CA GLU A 91 8.05 2.72 -1.61
C GLU A 91 7.67 1.35 -1.05
N MET A 92 7.99 0.26 -1.76
CA MET A 92 7.72 -1.10 -1.28
C MET A 92 8.65 -2.14 -1.91
N ALA A 93 8.74 -3.32 -1.28
CA ALA A 93 9.52 -4.44 -1.77
C ALA A 93 8.74 -5.75 -1.67
N GLN A 94 8.99 -6.65 -2.61
CA GLN A 94 8.62 -8.06 -2.53
C GLN A 94 9.88 -8.87 -2.26
N THR A 95 10.01 -9.39 -1.05
CA THR A 95 11.21 -10.09 -0.61
C THR A 95 10.87 -11.12 0.48
N PRO A 96 11.57 -12.27 0.55
CA PRO A 96 11.42 -13.19 1.65
C PRO A 96 12.27 -12.73 2.84
N LEU A 97 11.72 -12.79 4.03
CA LEU A 97 12.38 -12.27 5.23
C LEU A 97 13.67 -13.02 5.60
N TYR A 98 13.77 -14.31 5.27
CA TYR A 98 14.99 -15.10 5.53
C TYR A 98 16.22 -14.59 4.77
N PHE A 99 16.08 -13.74 3.76
CA PHE A 99 17.24 -13.13 3.11
C PHE A 99 18.00 -12.18 4.04
N TYR A 100 17.39 -11.78 5.14
CA TYR A 100 17.93 -10.77 6.07
C TYR A 100 18.29 -11.35 7.44
N ILE A 101 18.47 -12.68 7.54
CA ILE A 101 18.90 -13.34 8.79
C ILE A 101 20.25 -12.83 9.31
N GLY A 102 21.10 -12.30 8.42
CA GLY A 102 22.34 -11.65 8.81
C GLY A 102 22.15 -10.30 9.52
N LYS A 103 20.99 -9.66 9.35
CA LYS A 103 20.63 -8.42 10.03
C LYS A 103 19.85 -8.71 11.31
N GLU A 104 18.87 -9.58 11.24
CA GLU A 104 18.00 -9.99 12.36
C GLU A 104 17.71 -11.50 12.27
N PRO A 105 18.35 -12.32 13.14
CA PRO A 105 18.20 -13.78 13.11
C PRO A 105 16.76 -14.29 13.29
N ALA A 106 15.90 -13.53 13.98
CA ALA A 106 14.49 -13.88 14.17
C ALA A 106 13.72 -13.98 12.84
N LEU A 107 14.17 -13.28 11.80
CA LEU A 107 13.54 -13.32 10.47
C LEU A 107 13.66 -14.70 9.79
N ALA A 108 14.54 -15.59 10.26
CA ALA A 108 14.60 -16.97 9.79
C ALA A 108 13.28 -17.72 10.01
N TYR A 109 12.58 -17.42 11.10
CA TYR A 109 11.34 -18.09 11.45
C TYR A 109 10.12 -17.55 10.71
N ALA A 110 10.23 -16.38 10.13
CA ALA A 110 9.13 -15.71 9.45
C ALA A 110 8.68 -16.42 8.17
N THR A 111 9.57 -17.20 7.53
CA THR A 111 9.29 -17.84 6.23
C THR A 111 9.18 -19.35 6.34
N GLY A 112 9.70 -19.95 7.39
CA GLY A 112 9.62 -21.39 7.67
C GLY A 112 10.97 -22.01 8.02
N ALA A 113 10.99 -22.74 9.13
CA ALA A 113 12.14 -23.51 9.56
C ALA A 113 12.02 -24.95 9.03
N PRO A 114 13.14 -25.63 8.70
CA PRO A 114 13.13 -27.06 8.37
C PRO A 114 12.42 -27.85 9.49
N PHE A 115 11.54 -28.78 9.11
CA PHE A 115 10.72 -29.58 10.03
C PHE A 115 9.71 -28.77 10.88
N GLY A 116 9.55 -27.47 10.58
CA GLY A 116 8.59 -26.59 11.24
C GLY A 116 7.15 -26.71 10.69
N MET A 117 6.43 -25.59 10.70
CA MET A 117 5.05 -25.54 10.24
C MET A 117 4.93 -25.77 8.73
N ASN A 118 3.90 -26.52 8.30
CA ASN A 118 3.53 -26.59 6.89
C ASN A 118 2.89 -25.26 6.43
N HIS A 119 2.66 -25.08 5.13
CA HIS A 119 2.15 -23.82 4.57
C HIS A 119 0.81 -23.36 5.18
N ARG A 120 -0.09 -24.31 5.54
CA ARG A 120 -1.38 -23.98 6.16
C ARG A 120 -1.21 -23.49 7.59
N HIS A 121 -0.36 -24.17 8.36
CA HIS A 121 -0.04 -23.74 9.73
C HIS A 121 0.72 -22.40 9.73
N GLN A 122 1.65 -22.21 8.81
CA GLN A 122 2.35 -20.95 8.65
C GLN A 122 1.39 -19.80 8.35
N HIS A 123 0.50 -19.99 7.37
CA HIS A 123 -0.52 -18.98 7.05
C HIS A 123 -1.44 -18.67 8.23
N SER A 124 -1.90 -19.69 8.93
CA SER A 124 -2.73 -19.52 10.13
C SER A 124 -1.98 -18.78 11.25
N SER A 125 -0.70 -19.10 11.46
CA SER A 125 0.15 -18.41 12.43
C SER A 125 0.32 -16.93 12.10
N TRP A 126 0.50 -16.61 10.84
CA TRP A 126 0.58 -15.22 10.37
C TRP A 126 -0.72 -14.44 10.55
N THR A 127 -1.85 -15.07 10.21
CA THR A 127 -3.15 -14.39 10.18
C THR A 127 -3.81 -14.31 11.55
N PHE A 128 -3.65 -15.34 12.37
CA PHE A 128 -4.39 -15.49 13.64
C PHE A 128 -3.50 -15.74 14.86
N GLY A 129 -2.23 -16.07 14.65
CA GLY A 129 -1.31 -16.47 15.72
C GLY A 129 -0.30 -15.39 16.14
N GLY A 130 -0.49 -14.15 15.71
CA GLY A 130 0.43 -13.04 16.07
C GLY A 130 1.74 -13.03 15.28
N GLY A 131 1.89 -13.88 14.26
CA GLY A 131 3.13 -13.94 13.47
C GLY A 131 3.46 -12.65 12.72
N ALA A 132 2.44 -11.95 12.22
CA ALA A 132 2.62 -10.67 11.54
C ALA A 132 3.12 -9.58 12.50
N GLU A 133 2.58 -9.52 13.72
CA GLU A 133 2.98 -8.56 14.76
C GLU A 133 4.43 -8.79 15.19
N LEU A 134 4.82 -10.05 15.43
CA LEU A 134 6.20 -10.40 15.78
C LEU A 134 7.20 -10.05 14.69
N CYS A 135 6.85 -10.29 13.41
CA CYS A 135 7.69 -9.87 12.30
C CYS A 135 7.80 -8.35 12.19
N ASN A 136 6.71 -7.63 12.40
CA ASN A 136 6.73 -6.17 12.43
C ASN A 136 7.61 -5.63 13.57
N GLU A 137 7.63 -6.30 14.72
CA GLU A 137 8.56 -5.95 15.81
C GLU A 137 10.02 -6.17 15.42
N ALA A 138 10.33 -7.31 14.81
CA ALA A 138 11.67 -7.61 14.32
C ALA A 138 12.15 -6.65 13.22
N LEU A 139 11.24 -6.08 12.45
CA LEU A 139 11.55 -5.14 11.36
C LEU A 139 11.62 -3.67 11.81
N LYS A 140 11.20 -3.32 13.03
CA LYS A 140 11.22 -1.93 13.53
C LYS A 140 12.57 -1.21 13.41
N PRO A 141 13.74 -1.87 13.55
CA PRO A 141 15.04 -1.19 13.40
C PRO A 141 15.41 -0.82 11.98
N PHE A 142 14.68 -1.31 10.99
CA PHE A 142 14.91 -1.14 9.55
C PHE A 142 13.83 -0.29 8.90
#